data_291a90efbc04c9a30730ade77cbf5c58
#
_entry.id   291a90efbc04c9a30730ade77cbf5c58
#
_cell.length_a   1.000
_cell.length_b   1.000
_cell.length_c   1.000
_cell.angle_alpha   90.00
_cell.angle_beta   90.00
_cell.angle_gamma   90.00
#
_symmetry.space_group_name_H-M   'P 1'
#
loop_
_entity.id
_entity.type
_entity.pdbx_description
1 polymer ?
#
loop_
_entity_poly.entity_id
_entity_poly.type
_entity_poly.pdbx_seq_one_letter_code
_entity_poly.pdbx_strand_id
1 'polypeptide(L)'
;MSNTREWNVRIFIYEEEGTTTARAVLDTGMTTLTGRGVARCNPEDVDIPEIGDELAVSRAMAELGRQLMHTADRDLQGVGAGPLPSKTQASFGWPDATL
;
A
#
# COMPACT_ATOMS: atom_id res chain seq x y z
N MET A 1 1.23 -25.67 -14.23
CA MET A 1 2.29 -24.83 -14.49
C MET A 1 2.34 -23.69 -13.58
N SER A 2 3.49 -23.26 -13.14
CA SER A 2 3.60 -22.15 -12.22
C SER A 2 4.28 -21.00 -12.88
N ASN A 3 3.85 -19.80 -12.51
CA ASN A 3 4.50 -18.58 -12.96
C ASN A 3 4.90 -17.79 -11.77
N THR A 4 6.03 -17.17 -11.84
CA THR A 4 6.49 -16.28 -10.77
C THR A 4 6.59 -14.89 -11.33
N ARG A 5 6.05 -13.95 -10.59
CA ARG A 5 6.18 -12.55 -10.93
C ARG A 5 6.70 -11.81 -9.73
N GLU A 6 7.37 -10.72 -9.99
CA GLU A 6 7.94 -9.94 -8.91
C GLU A 6 7.65 -8.48 -9.12
N TRP A 7 7.16 -7.82 -8.10
CA TRP A 7 7.02 -6.37 -8.10
C TRP A 7 7.92 -5.83 -7.01
N ASN A 8 8.43 -4.63 -7.23
CA ASN A 8 9.28 -3.98 -6.25
C ASN A 8 8.62 -2.71 -5.76
N VAL A 9 8.68 -2.51 -4.46
CA VAL A 9 8.18 -1.29 -3.85
C VAL A 9 9.39 -0.48 -3.43
N ARG A 10 9.47 0.75 -3.89
CA ARG A 10 10.53 1.63 -3.48
C ARG A 10 10.01 2.53 -2.37
N ILE A 11 10.81 2.67 -1.33
CA ILE A 11 10.41 3.45 -0.18
C ILE A 11 11.34 4.65 -0.07
N PHE A 12 10.75 5.82 0.00
CA PHE A 12 11.50 7.06 0.20
C PHE A 12 11.11 7.61 1.55
N ILE A 13 12.09 7.94 2.37
CA ILE A 13 11.84 8.42 3.71
C ILE A 13 12.48 9.79 3.85
N TYR A 14 11.73 10.74 4.38
CA TYR A 14 12.18 12.09 4.53
C TYR A 14 11.83 12.55 5.95
N GLU A 15 12.80 13.08 6.66
CA GLU A 15 12.57 13.52 8.02
C GLU A 15 12.91 14.98 8.16
N GLU A 16 12.06 15.71 8.84
CA GLU A 16 12.30 17.11 9.09
C GLU A 16 11.64 17.50 10.39
N GLU A 17 12.44 17.94 11.34
CA GLU A 17 11.94 18.49 12.60
C GLU A 17 10.95 17.56 13.29
N GLY A 18 11.34 16.35 13.50
CA GLY A 18 10.51 15.39 14.23
C GLY A 18 9.36 14.81 13.45
N THR A 19 9.22 15.18 12.18
CA THR A 19 8.20 14.61 11.33
C THR A 19 8.86 13.75 10.28
N THR A 20 8.42 12.51 10.17
CA THR A 20 8.94 11.59 9.17
C THR A 20 7.83 11.31 8.16
N THR A 21 8.15 11.49 6.90
CA THR A 21 7.22 11.19 5.82
C THR A 21 7.80 10.06 4.99
N ALA A 22 6.99 9.08 4.69
CA ALA A 22 7.40 7.99 3.83
C ALA A 22 6.51 7.94 2.61
N ARG A 23 7.10 7.54 1.50
CA ARG A 23 6.37 7.36 0.26
C ARG A 23 6.74 6.00 -0.29
N ALA A 24 5.76 5.17 -0.53
CA ALA A 24 5.95 3.84 -1.10
C ALA A 24 5.45 3.87 -2.53
N VAL A 25 6.30 3.52 -3.48
CA VAL A 25 5.97 3.58 -4.90
C VAL A 25 6.06 2.19 -5.48
N LEU A 26 4.97 1.75 -6.07
CA LEU A 26 4.89 0.44 -6.71
C LEU A 26 4.60 0.64 -8.18
N ASP A 27 5.42 0.03 -9.02
CA ASP A 27 5.20 0.03 -10.46
C ASP A 27 4.90 -1.40 -10.86
N THR A 28 3.69 -1.65 -11.36
CA THR A 28 3.30 -2.99 -11.76
C THR A 28 3.57 -3.26 -13.23
N GLY A 29 4.09 -2.26 -13.95
CA GLY A 29 4.23 -2.38 -15.39
C GLY A 29 3.02 -1.87 -16.15
N MET A 30 1.86 -1.90 -15.51
CA MET A 30 0.65 -1.35 -16.10
C MET A 30 0.29 -0.02 -15.47
N THR A 31 0.68 0.20 -14.24
CA THR A 31 0.35 1.43 -13.55
C THR A 31 1.35 1.65 -12.44
N THR A 32 1.42 2.86 -11.95
CA THR A 32 2.27 3.21 -10.82
C THR A 32 1.37 3.73 -9.71
N LEU A 33 1.54 3.19 -8.53
CA LEU A 33 0.75 3.58 -7.37
C LEU A 33 1.68 4.11 -6.30
N THR A 34 1.19 5.07 -5.53
CA THR A 34 1.98 5.68 -4.48
C THR A 34 1.16 5.79 -3.21
N GLY A 35 1.71 5.31 -2.11
CA GLY A 35 1.11 5.50 -0.81
C GLY A 35 1.99 6.40 0.02
N ARG A 36 1.41 7.18 0.91
CA ARG A 36 2.14 8.07 1.78
C ARG A 36 1.79 7.79 3.23
N GLY A 37 2.76 7.98 4.10
CA GLY A 37 2.55 7.86 5.52
C GLY A 37 3.37 8.89 6.25
N VAL A 38 2.86 9.36 7.38
CA VAL A 38 3.52 10.39 8.17
C VAL A 38 3.51 9.94 9.62
N ALA A 39 4.62 10.14 10.29
CA ALA A 39 4.74 9.91 11.72
C ALA A 39 5.36 11.14 12.35
N ARG A 40 4.85 11.55 13.50
CA ARG A 40 5.37 12.68 14.20
C ARG A 40 5.82 12.29 15.58
N CYS A 41 6.97 12.76 15.97
CA CYS A 41 7.45 12.54 17.31
C CYS A 41 6.84 13.59 18.22
N ASN A 42 6.27 13.13 19.34
CA ASN A 42 5.75 14.06 20.31
C ASN A 42 6.96 14.82 20.91
N PRO A 43 6.92 16.12 21.00
CA PRO A 43 8.08 16.85 21.49
C PRO A 43 8.53 16.46 22.89
N GLU A 44 7.64 15.85 23.65
CA GLU A 44 8.02 15.43 24.99
C GLU A 44 8.62 14.05 25.01
N ASP A 45 8.62 13.34 23.93
CA ASP A 45 9.13 12.00 23.89
C ASP A 45 10.55 11.99 23.36
N VAL A 46 11.26 10.92 23.63
CA VAL A 46 12.58 10.73 23.08
C VAL A 46 12.44 10.49 21.59
N ASP A 47 13.20 11.22 20.81
CA ASP A 47 13.14 11.07 19.37
C ASP A 47 14.04 9.91 18.97
N ILE A 48 13.44 8.83 18.54
CA ILE A 48 14.16 7.66 18.02
C ILE A 48 13.82 7.54 16.55
N PRO A 49 14.73 7.94 15.67
CA PRO A 49 14.41 8.01 14.24
C PRO A 49 13.92 6.69 13.63
N GLU A 50 14.45 5.57 14.09
CA GLU A 50 14.01 4.31 13.53
C GLU A 50 12.53 4.05 13.78
N ILE A 51 12.02 4.49 14.92
CA ILE A 51 10.61 4.29 15.22
C ILE A 51 9.76 5.16 14.28
N GLY A 52 10.20 6.40 14.07
CA GLY A 52 9.50 7.27 13.12
C GLY A 52 9.48 6.68 11.71
N ASP A 53 10.62 6.15 11.28
CA ASP A 53 10.71 5.54 9.97
C ASP A 53 9.75 4.35 9.87
N GLU A 54 9.75 3.48 10.86
CA GLU A 54 8.90 2.30 10.82
C GLU A 54 7.44 2.66 10.79
N LEU A 55 7.04 3.64 11.60
CA LEU A 55 5.64 4.04 11.61
C LEU A 55 5.23 4.70 10.31
N ALA A 56 6.07 5.58 9.79
CA ALA A 56 5.75 6.26 8.54
C ALA A 56 5.66 5.27 7.39
N VAL A 57 6.61 4.34 7.32
CA VAL A 57 6.61 3.34 6.26
C VAL A 57 5.39 2.43 6.37
N SER A 58 5.04 2.02 7.59
CA SER A 58 3.88 1.14 7.75
C SER A 58 2.61 1.84 7.27
N ARG A 59 2.49 3.13 7.53
CA ARG A 59 1.32 3.89 7.07
C ARG A 59 1.33 4.07 5.56
N ALA A 60 2.51 4.28 4.99
CA ALA A 60 2.64 4.39 3.54
C ALA A 60 2.25 3.08 2.85
N MET A 61 2.68 1.96 3.42
CA MET A 61 2.35 0.66 2.85
C MET A 61 0.87 0.36 2.99
N ALA A 62 0.26 0.76 4.10
CA ALA A 62 -1.18 0.56 4.27
C ALA A 62 -1.96 1.34 3.24
N GLU A 63 -1.55 2.57 2.96
CA GLU A 63 -2.23 3.33 1.93
C GLU A 63 -1.99 2.76 0.55
N LEU A 64 -0.78 2.30 0.27
CA LEU A 64 -0.50 1.65 -1.01
C LEU A 64 -1.41 0.43 -1.19
N GLY A 65 -1.63 -0.33 -0.13
CA GLY A 65 -2.53 -1.47 -0.19
C GLY A 65 -3.95 -1.08 -0.54
N ARG A 66 -4.43 0.03 0.02
CA ARG A 66 -5.77 0.52 -0.31
C ARG A 66 -5.86 0.93 -1.77
N GLN A 67 -4.80 1.55 -2.31
CA GLN A 67 -4.79 1.93 -3.70
C GLN A 67 -4.79 0.72 -4.61
N LEU A 68 -4.06 -0.32 -4.23
CA LEU A 68 -4.09 -1.56 -5.00
C LEU A 68 -5.47 -2.17 -5.02
N MET A 69 -6.18 -2.14 -3.90
CA MET A 69 -7.52 -2.69 -3.85
C MET A 69 -8.45 -1.90 -4.77
N HIS A 70 -8.33 -0.57 -4.77
CA HIS A 70 -9.11 0.24 -5.68
C HIS A 70 -8.81 -0.10 -7.13
N THR A 71 -7.55 -0.30 -7.46
CA THR A 71 -7.16 -0.63 -8.82
C THR A 71 -7.74 -1.97 -9.23
N ALA A 72 -7.70 -2.95 -8.34
CA ALA A 72 -8.25 -4.27 -8.64
C ALA A 72 -9.76 -4.19 -8.88
N ASP A 73 -10.46 -3.40 -8.07
CA ASP A 73 -11.90 -3.24 -8.26
C ASP A 73 -12.22 -2.60 -9.60
N ARG A 74 -11.49 -1.59 -9.98
CA ARG A 74 -11.72 -0.96 -11.27
C ARG A 74 -11.43 -1.90 -12.42
N ASP A 75 -10.38 -2.68 -12.29
CA ASP A 75 -10.02 -3.63 -13.34
C ASP A 75 -11.08 -4.71 -13.48
N LEU A 76 -11.63 -5.16 -12.36
CA LEU A 76 -12.69 -6.13 -12.42
C LEU A 76 -13.92 -5.57 -13.12
N GLN A 77 -14.28 -4.33 -12.84
CA GLN A 77 -15.39 -3.71 -13.54
C GLN A 77 -15.09 -3.56 -15.02
N GLY A 78 -13.85 -3.23 -15.35
CA GLY A 78 -13.48 -3.04 -16.73
C GLY A 78 -13.58 -4.29 -17.58
N VAL A 79 -13.47 -5.48 -16.95
CA VAL A 79 -13.64 -6.70 -17.72
C VAL A 79 -15.06 -7.22 -17.63
N GLY A 80 -16.00 -6.41 -17.20
CA GLY A 80 -17.39 -6.83 -17.23
C GLY A 80 -17.85 -7.62 -16.05
N ALA A 81 -17.06 -7.72 -15.02
CA ALA A 81 -17.47 -8.46 -13.84
C ALA A 81 -18.51 -7.73 -13.03
N GLY A 82 -18.66 -6.47 -13.26
CA GLY A 82 -19.63 -5.69 -12.53
C GLY A 82 -19.18 -5.39 -11.14
N PRO A 83 -19.95 -4.61 -10.45
CA PRO A 83 -19.59 -4.29 -9.08
C PRO A 83 -19.71 -5.51 -8.22
N LEU A 84 -18.76 -5.70 -7.38
CA LEU A 84 -18.80 -6.81 -6.50
C LEU A 84 -19.66 -6.49 -5.32
N PRO A 85 -20.47 -7.39 -4.90
CA PRO A 85 -21.14 -7.24 -3.65
C PRO A 85 -20.11 -7.22 -2.58
N SER A 86 -20.27 -6.40 -1.68
CA SER A 86 -19.24 -6.07 -0.87
C SER A 86 -18.63 -7.18 -0.24
N LYS A 87 -19.07 -8.02 0.28
CA LYS A 87 -18.34 -8.91 0.92
C LYS A 87 -18.19 -10.11 0.30
N THR A 88 -18.69 -10.33 -0.75
CA THR A 88 -18.59 -11.57 -1.26
C THR A 88 -17.51 -11.88 -2.00
N GLN A 89 -16.78 -11.15 -2.04
CA GLN A 89 -15.78 -11.33 -2.75
C GLN A 89 -15.28 -12.49 -3.13
N ALA A 90 -14.46 -12.82 -3.30
CA ALA A 90 -13.77 -13.96 -3.51
C ALA A 90 -14.30 -14.89 -4.44
N SER A 91 -15.16 -14.56 -5.19
CA SER A 91 -15.77 -15.53 -5.93
C SER A 91 -15.29 -15.71 -7.27
N PHE A 92 -14.24 -15.20 -7.69
CA PHE A 92 -13.85 -15.34 -9.03
C PHE A 92 -12.73 -16.27 -9.18
N GLY A 93 -12.59 -17.24 -8.37
CA GLY A 93 -11.49 -18.12 -8.47
C GLY A 93 -10.23 -17.58 -7.86
N TRP A 94 -10.26 -16.42 -7.33
CA TRP A 94 -9.15 -15.88 -6.61
C TRP A 94 -9.32 -16.27 -5.18
N PRO A 95 -8.42 -17.00 -4.62
CA PRO A 95 -8.57 -17.35 -3.23
C PRO A 95 -8.55 -16.09 -2.40
N ASP A 96 -9.25 -16.13 -1.34
CA ASP A 96 -9.22 -15.05 -0.45
C ASP A 96 -7.90 -15.00 0.13
N ALA A 97 -7.24 -14.20 -0.29
CA ALA A 97 -5.99 -14.15 0.10
C ALA A 97 -5.78 -13.65 1.36
N THR A 98 -6.39 -13.42 1.75
CA THR A 98 -6.06 -12.88 2.79
C THR A 98 -5.62 -13.34 3.58
N LEU A 99 -5.58 -13.59 3.34
CA LEU A 99 -5.19 -13.95 3.84
C LEU A 99 -4.76 -13.67 4.45
#